data_8caeb76c92fad7a49a839d939c7b4ec9
#
_entry.id   8caeb76c92fad7a49a839d939c7b4ec9
#
_cell.length_a   1.000
_cell.length_b   1.000
_cell.length_c   1.000
_cell.angle_alpha   90.00
_cell.angle_beta   90.00
_cell.angle_gamma   90.00
#
_symmetry.space_group_name_H-M   'P 1'
#
loop_
_entity.id
_entity.type
_entity.pdbx_description
1 polymer ?
#
loop_
_entity_poly.entity_id
_entity_poly.type
_entity_poly.pdbx_seq_one_letter_code
_entity_poly.pdbx_strand_id
1 'polypeptide(L)'
;MICTKKKYLYKKVKQNGIPAALALVLVLTMAGCTSAKTPELKDAIHKTAAYEQETVTDPAVGSLGGEWTVIALARSEENVDSNYFEKYRANVEKYLKEQDGILSENKYTEYSRVILALTAIGEDASNIGGYDLKEKLDDFDTVTAQGLNGAVFALLALNADSEETDGELQQKYLNYILKQEKTDGGFSMDDNADEADIDITAMTLQCLEAYSSEENVQQTIDRGIEFLADAQDADGGYTVYGEKSSESVSQTMIALSTVGIDCNKDERFQKDGKGLYDILMQYCQKDGSFSHTQDGESDPMATDQALCALVSYERLQDEKNTFYDMTDHR
;
A
#
# COMPACT_ATOMS: atom_id res chain seq x y z
N MET A 1 0.26 1.73 69.50
CA MET A 1 -0.48 1.40 70.71
C MET A 1 -1.75 0.66 70.30
N ILE A 2 -1.84 -0.63 70.73
CA ILE A 2 -3.03 -1.46 70.94
C ILE A 2 -3.89 -1.77 69.68
N CYS A 3 -3.71 -2.86 68.99
CA CYS A 3 -4.09 -4.28 69.16
C CYS A 3 -5.53 -4.50 69.64
N THR A 4 -6.39 -5.04 68.83
CA THR A 4 -7.39 -6.05 69.26
C THR A 4 -7.85 -6.93 68.07
N LYS A 5 -7.57 -8.23 68.18
CA LYS A 5 -8.11 -9.36 67.42
C LYS A 5 -9.56 -9.61 67.85
N LYS A 6 -10.45 -9.93 66.90
CA LYS A 6 -11.71 -10.64 67.21
C LYS A 6 -11.81 -11.90 66.35
N LYS A 7 -11.77 -13.03 67.03
CA LYS A 7 -12.16 -14.38 66.61
C LYS A 7 -13.69 -14.43 66.48
N TYR A 8 -14.21 -15.06 65.45
CA TYR A 8 -15.59 -15.53 65.45
C TYR A 8 -15.66 -17.02 65.11
N LEU A 9 -16.43 -17.72 65.99
CA LEU A 9 -16.63 -19.16 66.11
C LEU A 9 -17.42 -19.75 64.93
N TYR A 10 -17.04 -20.98 64.60
CA TYR A 10 -17.86 -21.91 63.82
C TYR A 10 -19.09 -22.34 64.63
N LYS A 11 -20.28 -22.32 64.04
CA LYS A 11 -21.45 -23.02 64.50
C LYS A 11 -21.90 -24.01 63.42
N LYS A 12 -21.77 -25.30 63.75
CA LYS A 12 -22.38 -26.46 63.07
C LYS A 12 -23.90 -26.35 63.17
N VAL A 13 -24.59 -26.54 62.06
CA VAL A 13 -26.02 -26.85 62.02
C VAL A 13 -26.23 -28.10 61.16
N LYS A 14 -27.00 -29.04 61.72
CA LYS A 14 -27.28 -30.37 61.24
C LYS A 14 -28.11 -30.42 59.93
N GLN A 15 -27.84 -31.47 59.19
CA GLN A 15 -28.67 -31.97 58.07
C GLN A 15 -30.08 -32.36 58.54
N ASN A 16 -31.05 -32.02 57.71
CA ASN A 16 -32.28 -32.79 57.49
C ASN A 16 -32.96 -32.45 56.18
N GLY A 17 -33.20 -33.49 55.37
CA GLY A 17 -34.40 -33.62 54.53
C GLY A 17 -34.35 -33.00 53.13
N ILE A 18 -34.25 -33.89 52.11
CA ILE A 18 -34.52 -33.69 50.70
C ILE A 18 -36.00 -33.37 50.47
N PRO A 19 -36.38 -32.48 49.51
CA PRO A 19 -36.91 -33.04 48.30
C PRO A 19 -36.36 -32.40 46.99
N ALA A 20 -36.41 -33.22 45.94
CA ALA A 20 -36.00 -32.93 44.60
C ALA A 20 -36.73 -31.71 44.00
N ALA A 21 -35.97 -30.71 43.59
CA ALA A 21 -36.47 -29.66 42.71
C ALA A 21 -35.55 -29.55 41.48
N LEU A 22 -36.16 -29.66 40.32
CA LEU A 22 -35.60 -29.53 39.01
C LEU A 22 -34.49 -28.44 38.92
N ALA A 23 -33.27 -28.85 38.70
CA ALA A 23 -32.21 -27.96 38.24
C ALA A 23 -32.39 -27.73 36.73
N LEU A 24 -33.00 -26.61 36.38
CA LEU A 24 -33.02 -26.09 35.03
C LEU A 24 -31.59 -25.63 34.71
N VAL A 25 -30.82 -26.48 34.04
CA VAL A 25 -29.51 -26.11 33.49
C VAL A 25 -29.78 -25.15 32.32
N LEU A 26 -29.68 -23.84 32.58
CA LEU A 26 -29.53 -22.86 31.53
C LEU A 26 -28.15 -23.05 30.91
N VAL A 27 -28.06 -23.80 29.83
CA VAL A 27 -26.91 -23.80 28.94
C VAL A 27 -26.97 -22.44 28.24
N LEU A 28 -26.27 -21.43 28.80
CA LEU A 28 -25.87 -20.26 28.00
C LEU A 28 -24.93 -20.79 26.91
N THR A 29 -25.47 -21.01 25.73
CA THR A 29 -24.65 -21.04 24.53
C THR A 29 -24.11 -19.63 24.35
N MET A 30 -22.90 -19.39 24.85
CA MET A 30 -22.06 -18.33 24.34
C MET A 30 -21.85 -18.64 22.87
N ALA A 31 -22.69 -18.08 21.99
CA ALA A 31 -22.33 -17.87 20.62
C ALA A 31 -21.15 -16.88 20.66
N GLY A 32 -19.95 -17.41 20.86
CA GLY A 32 -18.75 -16.67 20.56
C GLY A 32 -18.82 -16.29 19.10
N CYS A 33 -18.97 -15.02 18.78
CA CYS A 33 -18.54 -14.50 17.52
C CYS A 33 -17.05 -14.85 17.42
N THR A 34 -16.73 -15.97 16.78
CA THR A 34 -15.37 -16.18 16.28
C THR A 34 -15.22 -15.10 15.20
N SER A 35 -14.57 -13.98 15.52
CA SER A 35 -14.04 -13.11 14.49
C SER A 35 -13.25 -14.01 13.56
N ALA A 36 -13.58 -13.98 12.29
CA ALA A 36 -12.82 -14.74 11.29
C ALA A 36 -11.35 -14.31 11.45
N LYS A 37 -10.46 -15.31 11.57
CA LYS A 37 -9.03 -15.04 11.67
C LYS A 37 -8.60 -14.34 10.38
N THR A 38 -7.84 -13.25 10.47
CA THR A 38 -7.22 -12.60 9.31
C THR A 38 -6.42 -13.66 8.53
N PRO A 39 -6.55 -13.76 7.20
CA PRO A 39 -5.77 -14.69 6.38
C PRO A 39 -4.27 -14.50 6.59
N GLU A 40 -3.48 -15.53 6.34
CA GLU A 40 -2.01 -15.37 6.29
C GLU A 40 -1.65 -14.54 5.05
N LEU A 41 -0.61 -13.71 5.15
CA LEU A 41 -0.22 -12.77 4.08
C LEU A 41 0.01 -13.46 2.73
N LYS A 42 0.74 -14.58 2.72
CA LYS A 42 1.02 -15.37 1.50
C LYS A 42 -0.25 -15.93 0.85
N ASP A 43 -1.23 -16.36 1.65
CA ASP A 43 -2.52 -16.83 1.13
C ASP A 43 -3.34 -15.68 0.52
N ALA A 44 -3.25 -14.48 1.09
CA ALA A 44 -3.91 -13.29 0.56
C ALA A 44 -3.29 -12.90 -0.80
N ILE A 45 -1.96 -12.80 -0.87
CA ILE A 45 -1.23 -12.51 -2.12
C ILE A 45 -1.57 -13.53 -3.20
N HIS A 46 -1.49 -14.82 -2.88
CA HIS A 46 -1.80 -15.90 -3.83
C HIS A 46 -3.18 -15.78 -4.44
N LYS A 47 -4.21 -15.53 -3.61
CA LYS A 47 -5.58 -15.38 -4.09
C LYS A 47 -5.79 -14.14 -4.94
N THR A 48 -5.22 -13.01 -4.50
CA THR A 48 -5.37 -11.74 -5.22
C THR A 48 -4.62 -11.79 -6.54
N ALA A 49 -3.40 -12.33 -6.56
CA ALA A 49 -2.63 -12.54 -7.79
C ALA A 49 -3.33 -13.50 -8.77
N ALA A 50 -3.96 -14.56 -8.26
CA ALA A 50 -4.75 -15.46 -9.10
C ALA A 50 -5.98 -14.75 -9.70
N TYR A 51 -6.68 -13.95 -8.90
CA TYR A 51 -7.81 -13.13 -9.37
C TYR A 51 -7.37 -12.15 -10.48
N GLU A 52 -6.25 -11.43 -10.26
CA GLU A 52 -5.72 -10.50 -11.28
C GLU A 52 -5.34 -11.21 -12.58
N GLN A 53 -4.67 -12.35 -12.52
CA GLN A 53 -4.33 -13.14 -13.72
C GLN A 53 -5.57 -13.68 -14.45
N GLU A 54 -6.66 -13.95 -13.74
CA GLU A 54 -7.92 -14.48 -14.31
C GLU A 54 -8.76 -13.35 -14.94
N THR A 55 -8.73 -12.16 -14.38
CA THR A 55 -9.52 -10.99 -14.83
C THR A 55 -8.79 -10.13 -15.85
N VAL A 56 -7.48 -9.93 -15.69
CA VAL A 56 -6.62 -9.18 -16.59
C VAL A 56 -5.82 -10.14 -17.48
N THR A 57 -6.45 -10.73 -18.48
CA THR A 57 -5.82 -11.73 -19.35
C THR A 57 -4.99 -11.18 -20.50
N ASP A 58 -5.14 -9.89 -20.80
CA ASP A 58 -4.44 -9.17 -21.86
C ASP A 58 -4.00 -7.78 -21.32
N PRO A 59 -2.96 -7.73 -20.46
CA PRO A 59 -2.52 -6.47 -19.84
C PRO A 59 -2.06 -5.47 -20.91
N ALA A 60 -2.54 -4.24 -20.81
CA ALA A 60 -2.30 -3.20 -21.81
C ALA A 60 -1.83 -1.89 -21.15
N VAL A 61 -1.45 -0.90 -21.98
CA VAL A 61 -1.15 0.45 -21.48
C VAL A 61 -2.41 1.04 -20.86
N GLY A 62 -2.35 1.35 -19.57
CA GLY A 62 -3.45 1.91 -18.79
C GLY A 62 -3.35 1.56 -17.30
N SER A 63 -3.83 2.44 -16.43
CA SER A 63 -3.78 2.19 -14.97
C SER A 63 -4.66 1.02 -14.53
N LEU A 64 -5.80 0.80 -15.17
CA LEU A 64 -6.69 -0.32 -14.90
C LEU A 64 -6.42 -1.44 -15.89
N GLY A 65 -6.15 -2.64 -15.40
CA GLY A 65 -5.83 -3.80 -16.20
C GLY A 65 -4.51 -3.67 -16.97
N GLY A 66 -3.57 -2.93 -16.44
CA GLY A 66 -2.29 -2.63 -17.06
C GLY A 66 -1.15 -2.52 -16.06
N GLU A 67 -0.53 -1.34 -15.93
CA GLU A 67 0.74 -1.19 -15.25
C GLU A 67 0.71 -1.68 -13.81
N TRP A 68 -0.32 -1.34 -13.00
CA TRP A 68 -0.35 -1.70 -11.59
C TRP A 68 -0.44 -3.20 -11.38
N THR A 69 -1.31 -3.88 -12.14
CA THR A 69 -1.39 -5.36 -12.13
C THR A 69 -0.05 -5.99 -12.51
N VAL A 70 0.60 -5.47 -13.59
CA VAL A 70 1.89 -5.99 -14.07
C VAL A 70 2.99 -5.80 -13.03
N ILE A 71 3.10 -4.61 -12.43
CA ILE A 71 4.11 -4.32 -11.39
C ILE A 71 3.90 -5.24 -10.18
N ALA A 72 2.66 -5.33 -9.68
CA ALA A 72 2.37 -6.14 -8.51
C ALA A 72 2.68 -7.62 -8.73
N LEU A 73 2.26 -8.18 -9.87
CA LEU A 73 2.55 -9.58 -10.23
C LEU A 73 4.05 -9.82 -10.43
N ALA A 74 4.77 -8.91 -11.09
CA ALA A 74 6.22 -9.04 -11.32
C ALA A 74 7.03 -8.92 -10.02
N ARG A 75 6.57 -8.10 -9.07
CA ARG A 75 7.23 -7.91 -7.77
C ARG A 75 6.85 -8.97 -6.74
N SER A 76 5.77 -9.74 -6.97
CA SER A 76 5.36 -10.86 -6.11
C SER A 76 6.28 -12.07 -6.29
N GLU A 77 6.18 -13.05 -5.37
CA GLU A 77 6.83 -14.36 -5.53
C GLU A 77 5.93 -15.39 -6.22
N GLU A 78 4.78 -14.95 -6.75
CA GLU A 78 3.82 -15.83 -7.41
C GLU A 78 4.37 -16.32 -8.76
N ASN A 79 3.98 -17.54 -9.11
CA ASN A 79 4.37 -18.12 -10.39
C ASN A 79 3.47 -17.59 -11.51
N VAL A 80 3.86 -16.45 -12.10
CA VAL A 80 3.19 -15.86 -13.26
C VAL A 80 3.79 -16.41 -14.54
N ASP A 81 2.96 -16.83 -15.50
CA ASP A 81 3.42 -17.30 -16.81
C ASP A 81 4.18 -16.16 -17.53
N SER A 82 5.39 -16.42 -18.01
CA SER A 82 6.20 -15.44 -18.75
C SER A 82 5.47 -14.83 -19.95
N ASN A 83 4.58 -15.60 -20.59
CA ASN A 83 3.73 -15.10 -21.66
C ASN A 83 2.83 -13.93 -21.24
N TYR A 84 2.50 -13.82 -19.94
CA TYR A 84 1.72 -12.70 -19.43
C TYR A 84 2.50 -11.38 -19.58
N PHE A 85 3.75 -11.38 -19.14
CA PHE A 85 4.64 -10.22 -19.25
C PHE A 85 5.06 -9.92 -20.69
N GLU A 86 5.28 -10.97 -21.51
CA GLU A 86 5.54 -10.82 -22.95
C GLU A 86 4.37 -10.15 -23.68
N LYS A 87 3.11 -10.46 -23.31
CA LYS A 87 1.93 -9.79 -23.86
C LYS A 87 1.91 -8.31 -23.51
N TYR A 88 2.16 -7.97 -22.21
CA TYR A 88 2.22 -6.57 -21.80
C TYR A 88 3.27 -5.81 -22.61
N ARG A 89 4.51 -6.33 -22.69
CA ARG A 89 5.57 -5.74 -23.49
C ARG A 89 5.15 -5.53 -24.95
N ALA A 90 4.58 -6.55 -25.58
CA ALA A 90 4.12 -6.45 -26.96
C ALA A 90 2.99 -5.42 -27.15
N ASN A 91 2.08 -5.31 -26.18
CA ASN A 91 1.01 -4.32 -26.19
C ASN A 91 1.56 -2.89 -26.02
N VAL A 92 2.59 -2.70 -25.18
CA VAL A 92 3.31 -1.41 -25.07
C VAL A 92 3.98 -1.05 -26.37
N GLU A 93 4.76 -1.95 -26.99
CA GLU A 93 5.42 -1.70 -28.28
C GLU A 93 4.42 -1.36 -29.39
N LYS A 94 3.31 -2.10 -29.44
CA LYS A 94 2.22 -1.85 -30.39
C LYS A 94 1.61 -0.47 -30.18
N TYR A 95 1.30 -0.11 -28.93
CA TYR A 95 0.72 1.18 -28.58
C TYR A 95 1.65 2.33 -28.99
N LEU A 96 2.93 2.25 -28.63
CA LEU A 96 3.94 3.26 -28.99
C LEU A 96 4.06 3.42 -30.50
N LYS A 97 4.07 2.32 -31.23
CA LYS A 97 4.11 2.37 -32.70
C LYS A 97 2.88 3.01 -33.31
N GLU A 98 1.69 2.77 -32.76
CA GLU A 98 0.43 3.34 -33.24
C GLU A 98 0.28 4.82 -32.87
N GLN A 99 0.97 5.27 -31.82
CA GLN A 99 0.93 6.65 -31.29
C GLN A 99 2.25 7.41 -31.50
N ASP A 100 3.12 6.98 -32.44
CA ASP A 100 4.40 7.63 -32.74
C ASP A 100 5.27 7.91 -31.49
N GLY A 101 5.26 6.98 -30.50
CA GLY A 101 6.02 7.09 -29.26
C GLY A 101 5.36 7.95 -28.16
N ILE A 102 4.11 8.38 -28.36
CA ILE A 102 3.40 9.24 -27.42
C ILE A 102 2.45 8.41 -26.56
N LEU A 103 2.71 8.30 -25.24
CA LEU A 103 1.77 7.71 -24.30
C LEU A 103 0.68 8.71 -23.91
N SER A 104 1.08 9.95 -23.67
CA SER A 104 0.18 11.05 -23.37
C SER A 104 0.83 12.39 -23.71
N GLU A 105 0.03 13.37 -24.15
CA GLU A 105 0.53 14.72 -24.43
C GLU A 105 0.68 15.58 -23.17
N ASN A 106 -0.05 15.24 -22.09
CA ASN A 106 -0.16 16.07 -20.89
C ASN A 106 -0.23 15.31 -19.57
N LYS A 107 -0.17 13.96 -19.57
CA LYS A 107 -0.17 13.12 -18.37
C LYS A 107 1.12 12.31 -18.31
N TYR A 108 2.19 12.92 -17.83
CA TYR A 108 3.52 12.30 -17.79
C TYR A 108 3.63 11.18 -16.72
N THR A 109 2.71 11.13 -15.77
CA THR A 109 2.56 9.94 -14.90
C THR A 109 2.27 8.66 -15.67
N GLU A 110 1.73 8.74 -16.89
CA GLU A 110 1.55 7.57 -17.76
C GLU A 110 2.90 7.02 -18.24
N TYR A 111 3.87 7.89 -18.58
CA TYR A 111 5.23 7.46 -18.89
C TYR A 111 5.89 6.80 -17.66
N SER A 112 5.80 7.44 -16.52
CA SER A 112 6.37 6.90 -15.27
C SER A 112 5.84 5.52 -14.94
N ARG A 113 4.51 5.29 -15.05
CA ARG A 113 3.91 3.97 -14.79
C ARG A 113 4.38 2.91 -15.78
N VAL A 114 4.42 3.23 -17.08
CA VAL A 114 4.90 2.28 -18.11
C VAL A 114 6.38 1.98 -17.89
N ILE A 115 7.22 2.97 -17.55
CA ILE A 115 8.63 2.75 -17.18
C ILE A 115 8.72 1.79 -16.00
N LEU A 116 7.98 2.05 -14.91
CA LEU A 116 7.96 1.18 -13.74
C LEU A 116 7.54 -0.26 -14.09
N ALA A 117 6.48 -0.43 -14.90
CA ALA A 117 6.00 -1.75 -15.29
C ALA A 117 7.01 -2.50 -16.18
N LEU A 118 7.64 -1.82 -17.13
CA LEU A 118 8.69 -2.41 -17.97
C LEU A 118 9.91 -2.80 -17.12
N THR A 119 10.35 -1.92 -16.23
CA THR A 119 11.46 -2.20 -15.31
C THR A 119 11.14 -3.41 -14.41
N ALA A 120 9.91 -3.50 -13.89
CA ALA A 120 9.48 -4.61 -13.03
C ALA A 120 9.55 -5.98 -13.74
N ILE A 121 9.34 -6.02 -15.07
CA ILE A 121 9.44 -7.25 -15.86
C ILE A 121 10.83 -7.45 -16.52
N GLY A 122 11.82 -6.61 -16.15
CA GLY A 122 13.20 -6.70 -16.63
C GLY A 122 13.43 -6.15 -18.04
N GLU A 123 12.55 -5.32 -18.57
CA GLU A 123 12.65 -4.67 -19.88
C GLU A 123 13.29 -3.28 -19.77
N ASP A 124 14.03 -2.90 -20.80
CA ASP A 124 14.69 -1.59 -20.89
C ASP A 124 13.73 -0.52 -21.42
N ALA A 125 13.20 0.32 -20.52
CA ALA A 125 12.30 1.41 -20.88
C ALA A 125 12.97 2.54 -21.70
N SER A 126 14.30 2.58 -21.79
CA SER A 126 15.02 3.51 -22.68
C SER A 126 15.10 3.01 -24.12
N ASN A 127 14.66 1.78 -24.40
CA ASN A 127 14.66 1.23 -25.76
C ASN A 127 13.53 0.22 -25.98
N ILE A 128 12.29 0.63 -25.76
CA ILE A 128 11.11 -0.22 -25.99
C ILE A 128 10.52 0.06 -27.38
N GLY A 129 10.57 -0.94 -28.27
CA GLY A 129 10.09 -0.78 -29.64
C GLY A 129 10.82 0.30 -30.46
N GLY A 130 12.01 0.73 -30.03
CA GLY A 130 12.81 1.81 -30.64
C GLY A 130 12.51 3.21 -30.07
N TYR A 131 11.73 3.30 -28.98
CA TYR A 131 11.42 4.55 -28.31
C TYR A 131 12.10 4.58 -26.92
N ASP A 132 12.59 5.76 -26.54
CA ASP A 132 13.09 6.05 -25.20
C ASP A 132 11.99 6.73 -24.37
N LEU A 133 11.44 6.01 -23.38
CA LEU A 133 10.40 6.56 -22.51
C LEU A 133 10.99 7.39 -21.37
N LYS A 134 12.23 7.09 -20.94
CA LYS A 134 12.90 7.82 -19.86
C LYS A 134 13.25 9.24 -20.29
N GLU A 135 13.60 9.48 -21.59
CA GLU A 135 13.83 10.83 -22.14
C GLU A 135 12.65 11.78 -21.91
N LYS A 136 11.42 11.25 -21.83
CA LYS A 136 10.23 12.08 -21.56
C LYS A 136 10.24 12.69 -20.15
N LEU A 137 10.90 12.06 -19.21
CA LEU A 137 11.02 12.58 -17.84
C LEU A 137 12.06 13.72 -17.71
N ASP A 138 12.86 13.98 -18.74
CA ASP A 138 13.79 15.11 -18.77
C ASP A 138 13.06 16.46 -18.89
N ASP A 139 11.83 16.47 -19.43
CA ASP A 139 10.99 17.67 -19.50
C ASP A 139 10.35 17.98 -18.14
N PHE A 140 11.19 18.43 -17.23
CA PHE A 140 10.80 18.74 -15.86
C PHE A 140 9.59 19.67 -15.75
N ASP A 141 9.52 20.69 -16.61
CA ASP A 141 8.46 21.70 -16.52
C ASP A 141 7.10 21.10 -16.91
N THR A 142 7.07 20.24 -17.93
CA THR A 142 5.84 19.53 -18.32
C THR A 142 5.46 18.46 -17.29
N VAL A 143 6.42 17.71 -16.77
CA VAL A 143 6.17 16.70 -15.73
C VAL A 143 5.58 17.36 -14.47
N THR A 144 6.17 18.47 -14.01
CA THR A 144 5.72 19.16 -12.79
C THR A 144 4.47 20.03 -13.01
N ALA A 145 4.09 20.33 -14.25
CA ALA A 145 2.80 20.96 -14.55
C ALA A 145 1.59 20.11 -14.13
N GLN A 146 1.78 18.81 -13.89
CA GLN A 146 0.78 17.91 -13.28
C GLN A 146 0.73 18.00 -11.73
N GLY A 147 1.44 18.93 -11.13
CA GLY A 147 1.60 19.04 -9.69
C GLY A 147 2.56 17.99 -9.13
N LEU A 148 2.48 17.79 -7.81
CA LEU A 148 3.39 16.94 -7.04
C LEU A 148 3.41 15.49 -7.55
N ASN A 149 2.27 14.95 -7.92
CA ASN A 149 2.15 13.55 -8.37
C ASN A 149 3.03 13.26 -9.61
N GLY A 150 3.15 14.22 -10.53
CA GLY A 150 4.06 14.10 -11.68
C GLY A 150 5.52 13.93 -11.24
N ALA A 151 5.99 14.77 -10.32
CA ALA A 151 7.34 14.72 -9.80
C ALA A 151 7.64 13.44 -9.01
N VAL A 152 6.70 13.01 -8.15
CA VAL A 152 6.82 11.79 -7.32
C VAL A 152 7.00 10.55 -8.21
N PHE A 153 6.11 10.36 -9.19
CA PHE A 153 6.20 9.20 -10.06
C PHE A 153 7.38 9.26 -11.04
N ALA A 154 7.78 10.45 -11.49
CA ALA A 154 8.99 10.60 -12.30
C ALA A 154 10.24 10.17 -11.49
N LEU A 155 10.34 10.60 -10.23
CA LEU A 155 11.48 10.26 -9.38
C LEU A 155 11.50 8.75 -9.06
N LEU A 156 10.35 8.13 -8.78
CA LEU A 156 10.23 6.67 -8.63
C LEU A 156 10.71 5.93 -9.88
N ALA A 157 10.26 6.37 -11.07
CA ALA A 157 10.61 5.73 -12.32
C ALA A 157 12.10 5.88 -12.69
N LEU A 158 12.71 7.03 -12.38
CA LEU A 158 14.13 7.28 -12.62
C LEU A 158 15.04 6.47 -11.68
N ASN A 159 14.56 6.15 -10.47
CA ASN A 159 15.32 5.42 -9.47
C ASN A 159 15.10 3.90 -9.51
N ALA A 160 14.04 3.43 -10.17
CA ALA A 160 13.58 2.04 -10.05
C ALA A 160 14.64 0.98 -10.36
N ASP A 161 15.52 1.23 -11.35
CA ASP A 161 16.59 0.33 -11.77
C ASP A 161 18.00 0.93 -11.61
N SER A 162 18.12 2.04 -10.89
CA SER A 162 19.37 2.77 -10.70
C SER A 162 19.91 2.62 -9.27
N GLU A 163 21.20 2.31 -9.17
CA GLU A 163 21.93 2.38 -7.90
C GLU A 163 22.42 3.81 -7.61
N GLU A 164 22.38 4.71 -8.61
CA GLU A 164 22.77 6.10 -8.52
C GLU A 164 21.53 6.99 -8.47
N THR A 165 21.33 7.66 -7.35
CA THR A 165 20.16 8.55 -7.10
C THR A 165 20.56 10.04 -7.05
N ASP A 166 21.84 10.37 -7.23
CA ASP A 166 22.39 11.71 -7.11
C ASP A 166 22.50 12.48 -8.44
N GLY A 167 21.90 11.96 -9.51
CA GLY A 167 21.84 12.63 -10.80
C GLY A 167 21.18 14.02 -10.72
N GLU A 168 21.60 14.94 -11.59
CA GLU A 168 21.11 16.33 -11.58
C GLU A 168 19.57 16.40 -11.73
N LEU A 169 18.98 15.54 -12.55
CA LEU A 169 17.53 15.47 -12.76
C LEU A 169 16.81 14.94 -11.52
N GLN A 170 17.30 13.86 -10.93
CA GLN A 170 16.74 13.29 -9.70
C GLN A 170 16.76 14.31 -8.57
N GLN A 171 17.89 15.00 -8.38
CA GLN A 171 18.03 16.07 -7.38
C GLN A 171 17.08 17.26 -7.67
N LYS A 172 16.79 17.57 -8.93
CA LYS A 172 15.83 18.61 -9.28
C LYS A 172 14.42 18.23 -8.89
N TYR A 173 13.99 16.96 -9.14
CA TYR A 173 12.70 16.44 -8.68
C TYR A 173 12.62 16.36 -7.15
N LEU A 174 13.64 15.82 -6.48
CA LEU A 174 13.71 15.77 -5.03
C LEU A 174 13.52 17.15 -4.39
N ASN A 175 14.29 18.15 -4.86
CA ASN A 175 14.19 19.51 -4.36
C ASN A 175 12.82 20.16 -4.61
N TYR A 176 12.14 19.80 -5.70
CA TYR A 176 10.77 20.25 -5.97
C TYR A 176 9.81 19.61 -4.96
N ILE A 177 9.89 18.29 -4.77
CA ILE A 177 9.02 17.54 -3.85
C ILE A 177 9.15 18.07 -2.42
N LEU A 178 10.37 18.20 -1.90
CA LEU A 178 10.62 18.70 -0.53
C LEU A 178 10.03 20.10 -0.26
N LYS A 179 9.91 20.95 -1.29
CA LYS A 179 9.31 22.28 -1.16
C LYS A 179 7.80 22.28 -1.05
N GLN A 180 7.13 21.16 -1.39
CA GLN A 180 5.68 21.03 -1.37
C GLN A 180 5.14 20.54 -0.02
N GLU A 181 6.03 20.22 0.93
CA GLU A 181 5.61 19.80 2.27
C GLU A 181 4.72 20.85 2.93
N LYS A 182 3.59 20.42 3.45
CA LYS A 182 2.61 21.27 4.14
C LYS A 182 2.98 21.43 5.61
N THR A 183 2.33 22.38 6.28
CA THR A 183 2.62 22.71 7.70
C THR A 183 2.29 21.59 8.68
N ASP A 184 1.42 20.66 8.29
CA ASP A 184 1.06 19.45 9.04
C ASP A 184 2.01 18.26 8.79
N GLY A 185 3.05 18.45 7.95
CA GLY A 185 4.06 17.43 7.63
C GLY A 185 3.67 16.49 6.49
N GLY A 186 2.48 16.64 5.92
CA GLY A 186 2.03 15.85 4.77
C GLY A 186 2.17 16.60 3.44
N PHE A 187 1.58 16.05 2.40
CA PHE A 187 1.65 16.54 1.02
C PHE A 187 0.27 16.55 0.36
N SER A 188 0.08 17.42 -0.62
CA SER A 188 -1.17 17.51 -1.39
C SER A 188 -0.88 17.62 -2.89
N MET A 189 -1.81 17.13 -3.71
CA MET A 189 -1.74 17.29 -5.17
C MET A 189 -1.89 18.76 -5.60
N ASP A 190 -2.71 19.52 -4.88
CA ASP A 190 -2.89 20.95 -5.12
C ASP A 190 -1.88 21.75 -4.28
N ASP A 191 -0.97 22.45 -4.97
CA ASP A 191 0.04 23.30 -4.33
C ASP A 191 -0.58 24.40 -3.45
N ASN A 192 -1.83 24.80 -3.74
CA ASN A 192 -2.56 25.82 -3.01
C ASN A 192 -3.46 25.24 -1.88
N ALA A 193 -3.54 23.94 -1.72
CA ALA A 193 -4.28 23.34 -0.62
C ALA A 193 -3.61 23.68 0.72
N ASP A 194 -4.42 24.05 1.71
CA ASP A 194 -3.93 24.29 3.08
C ASP A 194 -3.70 22.96 3.84
N GLU A 195 -4.40 21.91 3.46
CA GLU A 195 -4.39 20.59 4.11
C GLU A 195 -3.70 19.56 3.22
N ALA A 196 -2.99 18.62 3.84
CA ALA A 196 -2.39 17.49 3.16
C ALA A 196 -3.43 16.40 2.83
N ASP A 197 -3.07 15.56 1.87
CA ASP A 197 -3.84 14.40 1.42
C ASP A 197 -3.12 13.11 1.83
N ILE A 198 -3.88 12.13 2.30
CA ILE A 198 -3.34 10.86 2.82
C ILE A 198 -2.61 10.10 1.71
N ASP A 199 -3.25 9.94 0.56
CA ASP A 199 -2.70 9.14 -0.54
C ASP A 199 -1.47 9.80 -1.14
N ILE A 200 -1.51 11.12 -1.35
CA ILE A 200 -0.38 11.88 -1.89
C ILE A 200 0.80 11.89 -0.90
N THR A 201 0.52 12.02 0.40
CA THR A 201 1.57 11.89 1.42
C THR A 201 2.21 10.50 1.38
N ALA A 202 1.41 9.43 1.37
CA ALA A 202 1.91 8.08 1.31
C ALA A 202 2.75 7.82 0.03
N MET A 203 2.27 8.25 -1.15
CA MET A 203 3.01 8.13 -2.41
C MET A 203 4.33 8.92 -2.37
N THR A 204 4.33 10.09 -1.74
CA THR A 204 5.54 10.92 -1.60
C THR A 204 6.59 10.22 -0.73
N LEU A 205 6.21 9.62 0.39
CA LEU A 205 7.15 8.88 1.25
C LEU A 205 7.80 7.70 0.51
N GLN A 206 7.07 7.05 -0.42
CA GLN A 206 7.60 5.95 -1.22
C GLN A 206 8.77 6.37 -2.11
N CYS A 207 8.76 7.58 -2.63
CA CYS A 207 9.88 8.08 -3.44
C CYS A 207 11.01 8.73 -2.64
N LEU A 208 10.72 9.27 -1.44
CA LEU A 208 11.71 9.91 -0.59
C LEU A 208 12.65 8.92 0.10
N GLU A 209 12.24 7.66 0.26
CA GLU A 209 13.01 6.63 0.94
C GLU A 209 14.42 6.47 0.35
N ALA A 210 14.56 6.47 -0.99
CA ALA A 210 15.84 6.37 -1.67
C ALA A 210 16.86 7.46 -1.26
N TYR A 211 16.40 8.53 -0.62
CA TYR A 211 17.19 9.67 -0.14
C TYR A 211 17.21 9.78 1.39
N SER A 212 16.75 8.76 2.10
CA SER A 212 16.62 8.75 3.57
C SER A 212 17.95 8.95 4.32
N SER A 213 19.10 8.75 3.65
CA SER A 213 20.41 9.07 4.19
C SER A 213 20.68 10.57 4.35
N GLU A 214 19.91 11.43 3.69
CA GLU A 214 19.97 12.89 3.85
C GLU A 214 19.11 13.30 5.05
N GLU A 215 19.70 14.02 6.02
CA GLU A 215 19.04 14.38 7.29
C GLU A 215 17.73 15.15 7.09
N ASN A 216 17.69 16.09 6.14
CA ASN A 216 16.47 16.85 5.82
C ASN A 216 15.37 15.96 5.21
N VAL A 217 15.73 15.00 4.36
CA VAL A 217 14.79 14.05 3.77
C VAL A 217 14.24 13.12 4.84
N GLN A 218 15.11 12.56 5.69
CA GLN A 218 14.67 11.70 6.80
C GLN A 218 13.70 12.44 7.73
N GLN A 219 13.96 13.70 8.06
CA GLN A 219 13.06 14.52 8.88
C GLN A 219 11.70 14.76 8.19
N THR A 220 11.69 14.92 6.87
CA THR A 220 10.44 15.02 6.08
C THR A 220 9.67 13.69 6.09
N ILE A 221 10.37 12.56 5.93
CA ILE A 221 9.77 11.23 6.05
C ILE A 221 9.14 11.04 7.44
N ASP A 222 9.86 11.37 8.50
CA ASP A 222 9.38 11.24 9.88
C ASP A 222 8.08 12.03 10.11
N ARG A 223 8.01 13.28 9.61
CA ARG A 223 6.80 14.12 9.72
C ARG A 223 5.63 13.57 8.90
N GLY A 224 5.89 13.07 7.69
CA GLY A 224 4.86 12.43 6.86
C GLY A 224 4.29 11.16 7.51
N ILE A 225 5.14 10.37 8.20
CA ILE A 225 4.70 9.19 8.97
C ILE A 225 3.80 9.63 10.13
N GLU A 226 4.16 10.66 10.87
CA GLU A 226 3.31 11.19 11.97
C GLU A 226 1.98 11.72 11.41
N PHE A 227 1.99 12.44 10.28
CA PHE A 227 0.76 12.88 9.60
C PHE A 227 -0.15 11.68 9.27
N LEU A 228 0.38 10.61 8.68
CA LEU A 228 -0.41 9.40 8.34
C LEU A 228 -0.96 8.71 9.60
N ALA A 229 -0.21 8.69 10.69
CA ALA A 229 -0.67 8.12 11.97
C ALA A 229 -1.77 8.95 12.61
N ASP A 230 -1.67 10.28 12.56
CA ASP A 230 -2.66 11.22 13.11
C ASP A 230 -3.95 11.25 12.26
N ALA A 231 -3.83 11.05 10.94
CA ALA A 231 -4.96 10.98 10.01
C ALA A 231 -5.75 9.66 10.09
N GLN A 232 -5.19 8.62 10.75
CA GLN A 232 -5.83 7.33 10.89
C GLN A 232 -7.09 7.42 11.76
N ASP A 233 -8.20 6.92 11.27
CA ASP A 233 -9.47 6.87 11.99
C ASP A 233 -9.42 5.96 13.23
N ALA A 234 -10.37 6.15 14.15
CA ALA A 234 -10.45 5.36 15.37
C ALA A 234 -10.64 3.85 15.14
N ASP A 235 -11.20 3.45 14.00
CA ASP A 235 -11.37 2.04 13.60
C ASP A 235 -10.15 1.46 12.85
N GLY A 236 -9.12 2.28 12.65
CA GLY A 236 -7.86 1.88 12.03
C GLY A 236 -7.78 2.06 10.50
N GLY A 237 -8.89 2.46 9.85
CA GLY A 237 -8.91 2.81 8.44
C GLY A 237 -8.62 4.28 8.17
N TYR A 238 -8.92 4.71 6.96
CA TYR A 238 -8.84 6.10 6.53
C TYR A 238 -10.14 6.52 5.87
N THR A 239 -10.56 7.76 6.12
CA THR A 239 -11.72 8.38 5.49
C THR A 239 -11.25 9.48 4.53
N VAL A 240 -11.56 9.33 3.25
CA VAL A 240 -11.23 10.29 2.19
C VAL A 240 -12.53 10.70 1.51
N TYR A 241 -12.76 12.01 1.36
CA TYR A 241 -14.02 12.58 0.83
C TYR A 241 -15.30 12.07 1.50
N GLY A 242 -15.20 11.66 2.78
CA GLY A 242 -16.32 11.19 3.58
C GLY A 242 -16.65 9.71 3.48
N GLU A 243 -15.86 8.94 2.76
CA GLU A 243 -15.98 7.48 2.61
C GLU A 243 -14.71 6.77 3.08
N LYS A 244 -14.86 5.56 3.60
CA LYS A 244 -13.73 4.69 3.95
C LYS A 244 -13.09 4.17 2.67
N SER A 245 -11.77 4.26 2.57
CA SER A 245 -11.01 3.89 1.38
C SER A 245 -10.02 2.78 1.65
N SER A 246 -10.12 1.67 0.93
CA SER A 246 -9.13 0.61 0.93
C SER A 246 -7.84 1.05 0.25
N GLU A 247 -7.92 1.95 -0.73
CA GLU A 247 -6.78 2.49 -1.46
C GLU A 247 -5.89 3.31 -0.54
N SER A 248 -6.47 4.13 0.35
CA SER A 248 -5.69 4.91 1.32
C SER A 248 -5.01 4.02 2.35
N VAL A 249 -5.66 2.91 2.77
CA VAL A 249 -5.00 1.88 3.58
C VAL A 249 -3.84 1.25 2.82
N SER A 250 -4.06 0.90 1.54
CA SER A 250 -3.06 0.28 0.68
C SER A 250 -1.85 1.20 0.46
N GLN A 251 -2.07 2.47 0.11
CA GLN A 251 -0.99 3.44 -0.11
C GLN A 251 -0.17 3.66 1.17
N THR A 252 -0.84 3.76 2.33
CA THR A 252 -0.13 3.87 3.62
C THR A 252 0.68 2.61 3.92
N MET A 253 0.16 1.41 3.65
CA MET A 253 0.91 0.16 3.81
C MET A 253 2.15 0.11 2.91
N ILE A 254 2.05 0.54 1.65
CA ILE A 254 3.20 0.61 0.73
C ILE A 254 4.23 1.59 1.28
N ALA A 255 3.81 2.78 1.70
CA ALA A 255 4.70 3.80 2.25
C ALA A 255 5.46 3.29 3.48
N LEU A 256 4.75 2.74 4.47
CA LEU A 256 5.37 2.21 5.70
C LEU A 256 6.32 1.06 5.40
N SER A 257 5.91 0.13 4.53
CA SER A 257 6.77 -0.98 4.11
C SER A 257 8.04 -0.48 3.41
N THR A 258 7.92 0.56 2.60
CA THR A 258 9.06 1.18 1.89
C THR A 258 10.06 1.81 2.86
N VAL A 259 9.59 2.50 3.90
CA VAL A 259 10.45 3.12 4.91
C VAL A 259 10.84 2.16 6.06
N GLY A 260 10.60 0.87 5.91
CA GLY A 260 11.04 -0.16 6.85
C GLY A 260 10.18 -0.31 8.11
N ILE A 261 8.94 0.19 8.11
CA ILE A 261 8.01 0.13 9.24
C ILE A 261 7.01 -1.00 9.04
N ASP A 262 6.94 -1.91 10.01
CA ASP A 262 5.91 -2.97 10.04
C ASP A 262 4.54 -2.37 10.37
N CYS A 263 3.74 -2.17 9.36
CA CYS A 263 2.43 -1.52 9.42
C CYS A 263 1.41 -2.26 10.30
N ASN A 264 1.69 -3.52 10.65
CA ASN A 264 0.83 -4.33 11.51
C ASN A 264 1.32 -4.45 12.94
N LYS A 265 2.54 -3.93 13.25
CA LYS A 265 3.14 -3.99 14.59
C LYS A 265 3.47 -2.63 15.19
N ASP A 266 3.67 -1.59 14.38
CA ASP A 266 3.96 -0.25 14.87
C ASP A 266 2.76 0.30 15.66
N GLU A 267 2.99 0.72 16.90
CA GLU A 267 1.94 1.15 17.83
C GLU A 267 1.16 2.39 17.33
N ARG A 268 1.76 3.22 16.50
CA ARG A 268 1.11 4.41 15.91
C ARG A 268 -0.04 4.01 14.99
N PHE A 269 0.11 2.90 14.27
CA PHE A 269 -0.85 2.40 13.27
C PHE A 269 -1.74 1.27 13.79
N GLN A 270 -1.64 0.92 15.08
CA GLN A 270 -2.54 -0.05 15.71
C GLN A 270 -3.75 0.63 16.34
N LYS A 271 -4.95 0.18 15.99
CA LYS A 271 -6.22 0.56 16.63
C LYS A 271 -6.98 -0.71 17.04
N ASP A 272 -7.38 -0.79 18.29
CA ASP A 272 -8.10 -1.96 18.85
C ASP A 272 -7.39 -3.30 18.61
N GLY A 273 -6.04 -3.30 18.63
CA GLY A 273 -5.21 -4.49 18.43
C GLY A 273 -5.13 -4.97 16.98
N LYS A 274 -5.53 -4.15 16.01
CA LYS A 274 -5.41 -4.40 14.57
C LYS A 274 -4.45 -3.39 13.95
N GLY A 275 -3.56 -3.87 13.10
CA GLY A 275 -2.73 -3.03 12.25
C GLY A 275 -3.35 -2.87 10.85
N LEU A 276 -2.65 -2.17 9.97
CA LEU A 276 -3.20 -1.84 8.64
C LEU A 276 -3.44 -3.06 7.76
N TYR A 277 -2.63 -4.12 7.88
CA TYR A 277 -2.91 -5.38 7.19
C TYR A 277 -4.25 -5.97 7.61
N ASP A 278 -4.55 -6.03 8.91
CA ASP A 278 -5.84 -6.51 9.41
C ASP A 278 -7.01 -5.64 8.94
N ILE A 279 -6.77 -4.34 8.77
CA ILE A 279 -7.77 -3.39 8.27
C ILE A 279 -7.98 -3.59 6.77
N LEU A 280 -6.92 -3.68 5.96
CA LEU A 280 -7.02 -3.91 4.53
C LEU A 280 -7.79 -5.20 4.22
N MET A 281 -7.53 -6.27 4.97
CA MET A 281 -8.22 -7.55 4.77
C MET A 281 -9.73 -7.51 5.06
N GLN A 282 -10.27 -6.44 5.64
CA GLN A 282 -11.73 -6.27 5.78
C GLN A 282 -12.42 -5.88 4.46
N TYR A 283 -11.66 -5.43 3.46
CA TYR A 283 -12.14 -5.11 2.11
C TYR A 283 -11.98 -6.29 1.14
N CYS A 284 -11.28 -7.35 1.57
CA CYS A 284 -11.02 -8.52 0.74
C CYS A 284 -12.30 -9.35 0.52
N GLN A 285 -12.60 -9.64 -0.75
CA GLN A 285 -13.71 -10.48 -1.16
C GLN A 285 -13.31 -11.96 -1.14
N LYS A 286 -14.29 -12.85 -1.25
CA LYS A 286 -14.05 -14.30 -1.20
C LYS A 286 -13.22 -14.84 -2.37
N ASP A 287 -13.28 -14.18 -3.51
CA ASP A 287 -12.54 -14.51 -4.73
C ASP A 287 -11.12 -13.95 -4.77
N GLY A 288 -10.74 -13.15 -3.77
CA GLY A 288 -9.43 -12.52 -3.66
C GLY A 288 -9.37 -11.09 -4.20
N SER A 289 -10.46 -10.58 -4.77
CA SER A 289 -10.57 -9.16 -5.12
C SER A 289 -10.74 -8.28 -3.88
N PHE A 290 -10.62 -6.97 -4.07
CA PHE A 290 -10.87 -5.97 -3.03
C PHE A 290 -11.97 -5.00 -3.49
N SER A 291 -12.68 -4.44 -2.53
CA SER A 291 -13.65 -3.38 -2.74
C SER A 291 -13.09 -2.03 -2.28
N HIS A 292 -13.57 -0.95 -2.88
CA HIS A 292 -13.24 0.41 -2.45
C HIS A 292 -13.68 0.67 -1.01
N THR A 293 -14.93 0.29 -0.68
CA THR A 293 -15.50 0.37 0.67
C THR A 293 -15.77 -1.02 1.24
N GLN A 294 -15.82 -1.17 2.57
CA GLN A 294 -15.97 -2.48 3.25
C GLN A 294 -17.21 -3.28 2.80
N ASP A 295 -18.31 -2.61 2.51
CA ASP A 295 -19.57 -3.25 2.05
C ASP A 295 -19.74 -3.14 0.52
N GLY A 296 -18.69 -2.74 -0.21
CA GLY A 296 -18.70 -2.53 -1.65
C GLY A 296 -18.57 -3.82 -2.45
N GLU A 297 -18.84 -3.71 -3.75
CA GLU A 297 -18.52 -4.75 -4.73
C GLU A 297 -17.03 -4.72 -5.06
N SER A 298 -16.53 -5.78 -5.72
CA SER A 298 -15.17 -5.84 -6.24
C SER A 298 -14.86 -4.63 -7.11
N ASP A 299 -13.73 -4.00 -6.85
CA ASP A 299 -13.23 -2.84 -7.60
C ASP A 299 -11.82 -3.13 -8.15
N PRO A 300 -11.59 -2.94 -9.46
CA PRO A 300 -10.30 -3.24 -10.06
C PRO A 300 -9.15 -2.39 -9.51
N MET A 301 -9.39 -1.09 -9.24
CA MET A 301 -8.34 -0.21 -8.71
C MET A 301 -8.02 -0.56 -7.26
N ALA A 302 -9.04 -0.82 -6.44
CA ALA A 302 -8.86 -1.29 -5.08
C ALA A 302 -8.07 -2.61 -5.03
N THR A 303 -8.34 -3.52 -5.99
CA THR A 303 -7.65 -4.82 -6.07
C THR A 303 -6.19 -4.66 -6.50
N ASP A 304 -5.92 -3.88 -7.54
CA ASP A 304 -4.55 -3.56 -7.97
C ASP A 304 -3.73 -2.95 -6.82
N GLN A 305 -4.27 -1.94 -6.15
CA GLN A 305 -3.58 -1.26 -5.05
C GLN A 305 -3.39 -2.16 -3.83
N ALA A 306 -4.39 -2.99 -3.52
CA ALA A 306 -4.26 -3.95 -2.44
C ALA A 306 -3.18 -4.99 -2.73
N LEU A 307 -3.08 -5.52 -3.96
CA LEU A 307 -2.01 -6.44 -4.34
C LEU A 307 -0.63 -5.77 -4.21
N CYS A 308 -0.48 -4.52 -4.69
CA CYS A 308 0.76 -3.76 -4.49
C CYS A 308 1.13 -3.62 -3.00
N ALA A 309 0.14 -3.34 -2.13
CA ALA A 309 0.35 -3.19 -0.69
C ALA A 309 0.73 -4.51 -0.01
N LEU A 310 0.04 -5.60 -0.34
CA LEU A 310 0.34 -6.93 0.18
C LEU A 310 1.75 -7.38 -0.21
N VAL A 311 2.12 -7.21 -1.48
CA VAL A 311 3.46 -7.54 -1.99
C VAL A 311 4.53 -6.65 -1.35
N SER A 312 4.28 -5.35 -1.21
CA SER A 312 5.21 -4.44 -0.53
C SER A 312 5.45 -4.87 0.92
N TYR A 313 4.39 -5.26 1.62
CA TYR A 313 4.48 -5.75 3.00
C TYR A 313 5.20 -7.10 3.11
N GLU A 314 4.96 -8.05 2.18
CA GLU A 314 5.71 -9.31 2.12
C GLU A 314 7.20 -9.06 1.89
N ARG A 315 7.55 -8.17 0.98
CA ARG A 315 8.95 -7.82 0.69
C ARG A 315 9.66 -7.26 1.92
N LEU A 316 8.99 -6.42 2.72
CA LEU A 316 9.51 -5.96 4.01
C LEU A 316 9.72 -7.12 4.99
N GLN A 317 8.73 -8.04 5.13
CA GLN A 317 8.84 -9.18 6.04
C GLN A 317 9.96 -10.15 5.64
N ASP A 318 10.22 -10.28 4.36
CA ASP A 318 11.25 -11.15 3.78
C ASP A 318 12.62 -10.43 3.57
N GLU A 319 12.77 -9.19 4.11
CA GLU A 319 14.01 -8.38 4.04
C GLU A 319 14.52 -8.18 2.59
N LYS A 320 13.59 -8.01 1.63
CA LYS A 320 13.88 -7.76 0.21
C LYS A 320 13.92 -6.27 -0.10
N ASN A 321 14.43 -5.94 -1.29
CA ASN A 321 14.34 -4.58 -1.84
C ASN A 321 12.90 -4.07 -1.78
N THR A 322 12.70 -2.77 -1.59
CA THR A 322 11.37 -2.16 -1.53
C THR A 322 10.59 -2.38 -2.84
N PHE A 323 9.30 -2.09 -2.83
CA PHE A 323 8.42 -2.40 -3.97
C PHE A 323 8.89 -1.73 -5.27
N TYR A 324 9.40 -0.50 -5.20
CA TYR A 324 9.89 0.25 -6.35
C TYR A 324 11.41 0.20 -6.56
N ASP A 325 12.17 -0.38 -5.65
CA ASP A 325 13.59 -0.70 -5.90
C ASP A 325 13.69 -2.03 -6.65
N MET A 326 13.88 -1.94 -7.94
CA MET A 326 13.90 -3.06 -8.87
C MET A 326 15.33 -3.46 -9.28
N THR A 327 16.35 -3.01 -8.53
CA THR A 327 17.75 -3.38 -8.78
C THR A 327 18.01 -4.86 -8.53
N ASP A 328 17.11 -5.56 -7.85
CA ASP A 328 17.13 -7.00 -7.62
C ASP A 328 16.64 -7.85 -8.84
N HIS A 329 16.21 -7.21 -9.93
CA HIS A 329 15.77 -7.87 -11.16
C HIS A 329 16.85 -7.94 -12.27
N ARG A 330 18.09 -7.56 -11.98
CA ARG A 330 19.21 -7.58 -12.95
C ARG A 330 19.89 -8.93 -13.05
#